data_c9f7daa7cbb3b8e4efca80bb38a0a1c0
#
_entry.id   c9f7daa7cbb3b8e4efca80bb38a0a1c0
#
_cell.length_a   1.000
_cell.length_b   1.000
_cell.length_c   1.000
_cell.angle_alpha   90.00
_cell.angle_beta   90.00
_cell.angle_gamma   90.00
#
_symmetry.space_group_name_H-M   'P 1'
#
loop_
_entity.id
_entity.type
_entity.pdbx_description
1 polymer ?
#
loop_
_entity_poly.entity_id
_entity_poly.type
_entity_poly.pdbx_seq_one_letter_code
_entity_poly.pdbx_strand_id
1 'polypeptide(L)'
;SLGIVEEYIQQLKELGVYDQTTIVITADHGVWPWGNEELTKTTSPILLVKPAGADASQPLAISEVPTGHVDLPATLEWAVGAWNGTDTDGACGSSSVLADSTPVSMVTDDPRPRYFFWNNHDGKHDLNFLEYEVNGDANDFSDWRLTGRRWNVDVDGYN
;
A
#
# COMPACT_ATOMS: atom_id res chain seq x y z
N SER A 1 17.54 4.92 4.77
CA SER A 1 17.09 6.02 5.58
C SER A 1 16.85 7.24 4.70
N LEU A 2 16.18 8.28 5.21
CA LEU A 2 15.75 9.46 4.42
C LEU A 2 16.90 10.17 3.70
N GLY A 3 18.11 10.19 4.26
CA GLY A 3 19.28 10.79 3.59
C GLY A 3 19.64 10.13 2.25
N ILE A 4 19.48 8.80 2.13
CA ILE A 4 19.71 8.09 0.86
C ILE A 4 18.65 8.48 -0.18
N VAL A 5 17.40 8.63 0.26
CA VAL A 5 16.31 9.08 -0.61
C VAL A 5 16.57 10.49 -1.13
N GLU A 6 17.02 11.40 -0.25
CA GLU A 6 17.38 12.76 -0.62
C GLU A 6 18.50 12.80 -1.65
N GLU A 7 19.57 12.04 -1.43
CA GLU A 7 20.67 11.90 -2.39
C GLU A 7 20.19 11.40 -3.75
N TYR A 8 19.33 10.37 -3.76
CA TYR A 8 18.78 9.82 -4.99
C TYR A 8 17.93 10.84 -5.75
N ILE A 9 17.06 11.57 -5.04
CA ILE A 9 16.25 12.66 -5.63
C ILE A 9 17.15 13.74 -6.22
N GLN A 10 18.22 14.11 -5.51
CA GLN A 10 19.16 15.10 -5.99
C GLN A 10 19.85 14.65 -7.31
N GLN A 11 20.25 13.40 -7.38
CA GLN A 11 20.82 12.83 -8.62
C GLN A 11 19.83 12.87 -9.79
N LEU A 12 18.54 12.56 -9.56
CA LEU A 12 17.52 12.66 -10.61
C LEU A 12 17.36 14.11 -11.11
N LYS A 13 17.47 15.08 -10.22
CA LYS A 13 17.44 16.52 -10.58
C LYS A 13 18.67 16.93 -11.39
N GLU A 14 19.85 16.49 -10.99
CA GLU A 14 21.11 16.78 -11.70
C GLU A 14 21.13 16.16 -13.10
N LEU A 15 20.51 14.99 -13.26
CA LEU A 15 20.34 14.32 -14.54
C LEU A 15 19.24 14.95 -15.42
N GLY A 16 18.44 15.87 -14.87
CA GLY A 16 17.34 16.52 -15.58
C GLY A 16 16.15 15.60 -15.86
N VAL A 17 16.02 14.49 -15.14
CA VAL A 17 14.94 13.51 -15.34
C VAL A 17 13.90 13.52 -14.23
N TYR A 18 14.14 14.26 -13.14
CA TYR A 18 13.26 14.29 -11.95
C TYR A 18 11.80 14.58 -12.31
N ASP A 19 11.55 15.61 -13.13
CA ASP A 19 10.18 16.02 -13.46
C ASP A 19 9.41 14.96 -14.25
N GLN A 20 10.12 14.15 -15.03
CA GLN A 20 9.56 13.09 -15.87
C GLN A 20 9.52 11.73 -15.16
N THR A 21 9.96 11.66 -13.92
CA THR A 21 10.03 10.41 -13.15
C THR A 21 8.87 10.35 -12.15
N THR A 22 8.09 9.27 -12.20
CA THR A 22 7.21 8.91 -11.08
C THR A 22 8.06 8.30 -9.97
N ILE A 23 7.90 8.81 -8.75
CA ILE A 23 8.62 8.32 -7.57
C ILE A 23 7.61 7.80 -6.57
N VAL A 24 7.78 6.56 -6.14
CA VAL A 24 7.00 5.94 -5.08
C VAL A 24 7.94 5.58 -3.94
N ILE A 25 7.65 6.09 -2.75
CA ILE A 25 8.42 5.81 -1.53
C ILE A 25 7.47 5.15 -0.56
N THR A 26 7.79 3.93 -0.16
CA THR A 26 7.00 3.18 0.80
C THR A 26 7.92 2.30 1.66
N ALA A 27 7.34 1.63 2.65
CA ALA A 27 7.99 0.57 3.41
C ALA A 27 7.18 -0.73 3.23
N ASP A 28 7.83 -1.87 3.43
CA ASP A 28 7.21 -3.20 3.39
C ASP A 28 6.16 -3.38 4.51
N HIS A 29 6.41 -2.77 5.68
CA HIS A 29 5.50 -2.73 6.82
C HIS A 29 5.84 -1.52 7.73
N GLY A 30 4.94 -1.21 8.66
CA GLY A 30 5.21 -0.28 9.77
C GLY A 30 6.02 -0.94 10.89
N VAL A 31 5.99 -0.36 12.07
CA VAL A 31 6.60 -0.98 13.25
C VAL A 31 5.78 -2.21 13.64
N TRP A 32 6.45 -3.34 13.80
CA TRP A 32 5.84 -4.61 14.14
C TRP A 32 5.20 -4.56 15.53
N PRO A 33 3.87 -4.77 15.66
CA PRO A 33 3.21 -4.84 16.97
C PRO A 33 3.45 -6.24 17.57
N TRP A 34 4.51 -6.38 18.35
CA TRP A 34 4.84 -7.64 19.01
C TRP A 34 3.66 -8.16 19.84
N GLY A 35 3.00 -9.21 19.38
CA GLY A 35 2.00 -9.93 20.14
C GLY A 35 0.63 -9.28 20.27
N ASN A 36 0.31 -8.26 19.48
CA ASN A 36 -0.98 -7.57 19.51
C ASN A 36 -1.73 -7.77 18.20
N GLU A 37 -3.00 -8.19 18.30
CA GLU A 37 -3.93 -8.24 17.17
C GLU A 37 -4.56 -6.85 16.89
N GLU A 38 -4.16 -5.82 17.61
CA GLU A 38 -4.73 -4.49 17.50
C GLU A 38 -3.98 -3.66 16.45
N LEU A 39 -4.75 -2.99 15.58
CA LEU A 39 -4.23 -1.97 14.70
C LEU A 39 -3.67 -0.80 15.51
N THR A 40 -2.48 -0.35 15.14
CA THR A 40 -1.87 0.86 15.69
C THR A 40 -1.32 1.72 14.57
N LYS A 41 -1.20 3.02 14.79
CA LYS A 41 -0.59 3.94 13.79
C LYS A 41 0.82 3.53 13.38
N THR A 42 1.50 2.73 14.21
CA THR A 42 2.84 2.22 13.93
C THR A 42 2.84 1.05 12.95
N THR A 43 1.67 0.45 12.66
CA THR A 43 1.56 -0.66 11.70
C THR A 43 1.38 -0.19 10.28
N SER A 44 0.94 1.05 10.06
CA SER A 44 0.77 1.62 8.72
C SER A 44 2.10 2.09 8.15
N PRO A 45 2.55 1.55 7.02
CA PRO A 45 3.73 2.06 6.33
C PRO A 45 3.44 3.42 5.70
N ILE A 46 4.48 4.22 5.52
CA ILE A 46 4.38 5.44 4.73
C ILE A 46 4.14 5.10 3.26
N LEU A 47 3.32 5.89 2.58
CA LEU A 47 3.17 5.84 1.13
C LEU A 47 3.21 7.27 0.58
N LEU A 48 4.27 7.58 -0.16
CA LEU A 48 4.44 8.86 -0.84
C LEU A 48 4.51 8.60 -2.35
N VAL A 49 3.73 9.35 -3.11
CA VAL A 49 3.72 9.25 -4.57
C VAL A 49 3.93 10.63 -5.17
N LYS A 50 4.98 10.76 -5.98
CA LYS A 50 5.20 11.90 -6.87
C LYS A 50 4.95 11.43 -8.30
N PRO A 51 3.87 11.86 -8.98
CA PRO A 51 3.67 11.55 -10.39
C PRO A 51 4.72 12.23 -11.29
N ALA A 52 5.00 11.63 -12.45
CA ALA A 52 5.71 12.32 -13.51
C ALA A 52 4.92 13.55 -13.95
N GLY A 53 5.61 14.67 -14.21
CA GLY A 53 5.00 15.95 -14.58
C GLY A 53 4.24 16.65 -13.45
N ALA A 54 4.39 16.21 -12.20
CA ALA A 54 3.81 16.91 -11.05
C ALA A 54 4.34 18.35 -10.96
N ASP A 55 3.44 19.29 -10.70
CA ASP A 55 3.80 20.68 -10.53
C ASP A 55 4.58 20.89 -9.22
N ALA A 56 5.88 21.17 -9.35
CA ALA A 56 6.78 21.38 -8.22
C ALA A 56 6.43 22.62 -7.36
N SER A 57 5.54 23.49 -7.85
CA SER A 57 5.05 24.64 -7.07
C SER A 57 3.95 24.28 -6.08
N GLN A 58 3.34 23.10 -6.25
CA GLN A 58 2.30 22.62 -5.35
C GLN A 58 2.92 22.03 -4.08
N PRO A 59 2.38 22.32 -2.90
CA PRO A 59 2.82 21.70 -1.66
C PRO A 59 2.48 20.22 -1.64
N LEU A 60 3.15 19.47 -0.76
CA LEU A 60 2.77 18.11 -0.44
C LEU A 60 1.32 18.08 0.06
N ALA A 61 0.48 17.31 -0.61
CA ALA A 61 -0.89 17.06 -0.17
C ALA A 61 -0.95 15.75 0.65
N ILE A 62 -1.71 15.77 1.72
CA ILE A 62 -2.03 14.56 2.49
C ILE A 62 -3.37 14.04 1.97
N SER A 63 -3.41 12.77 1.63
CA SER A 63 -4.64 12.07 1.26
C SER A 63 -5.12 11.24 2.45
N GLU A 64 -6.40 11.31 2.73
CA GLU A 64 -7.09 10.53 3.78
C GLU A 64 -7.74 9.27 3.21
N VAL A 65 -7.76 9.13 1.87
CA VAL A 65 -8.39 7.97 1.22
C VAL A 65 -7.66 6.66 1.57
N PRO A 66 -8.43 5.56 1.76
CA PRO A 66 -7.91 4.28 2.19
C PRO A 66 -7.11 3.58 1.08
N THR A 67 -5.82 3.83 1.01
CA THR A 67 -4.88 3.15 0.10
C THR A 67 -4.02 2.14 0.86
N GLY A 68 -3.40 1.22 0.14
CA GLY A 68 -2.52 0.21 0.72
C GLY A 68 -1.56 -0.40 -0.32
N HIS A 69 -0.74 -1.35 0.12
CA HIS A 69 0.20 -2.06 -0.76
C HIS A 69 -0.49 -2.77 -1.93
N VAL A 70 -1.75 -3.18 -1.75
CA VAL A 70 -2.56 -3.79 -2.82
C VAL A 70 -2.74 -2.84 -4.01
N ASP A 71 -2.66 -1.54 -3.81
CA ASP A 71 -2.82 -0.52 -4.86
C ASP A 71 -1.51 -0.22 -5.62
N LEU A 72 -0.36 -0.73 -5.14
CA LEU A 72 0.94 -0.46 -5.75
C LEU A 72 1.08 -1.03 -7.18
N PRO A 73 0.66 -2.27 -7.48
CA PRO A 73 0.73 -2.80 -8.84
C PRO A 73 -0.01 -1.91 -9.84
N ALA A 74 -1.28 -1.60 -9.60
CA ALA A 74 -2.07 -0.74 -10.47
C ALA A 74 -1.48 0.69 -10.55
N THR A 75 -0.90 1.21 -9.46
CA THR A 75 -0.22 2.52 -9.45
C THR A 75 0.99 2.53 -10.36
N LEU A 76 1.81 1.47 -10.32
CA LEU A 76 3.00 1.37 -11.17
C LEU A 76 2.61 1.23 -12.65
N GLU A 77 1.62 0.41 -12.95
CA GLU A 77 1.10 0.28 -14.32
C GLU A 77 0.51 1.60 -14.85
N TRP A 78 -0.25 2.29 -14.01
CA TRP A 78 -0.76 3.62 -14.36
C TRP A 78 0.38 4.60 -14.62
N ALA A 79 1.43 4.58 -13.82
CA ALA A 79 2.57 5.47 -13.95
C ALA A 79 3.33 5.30 -15.27
N VAL A 80 3.31 4.11 -15.86
CA VAL A 80 3.93 3.82 -17.17
C VAL A 80 2.94 3.80 -18.32
N GLY A 81 1.67 4.15 -18.06
CA GLY A 81 0.60 4.18 -19.07
C GLY A 81 0.12 2.79 -19.52
N ALA A 82 0.40 1.76 -18.75
CA ALA A 82 0.02 0.38 -19.03
C ALA A 82 -1.31 -0.02 -18.38
N TRP A 83 -1.77 0.70 -17.36
CA TRP A 83 -3.01 0.37 -16.66
C TRP A 83 -4.24 0.58 -17.56
N ASN A 84 -5.05 -0.44 -17.69
CA ASN A 84 -6.20 -0.49 -18.60
C ASN A 84 -7.58 -0.50 -17.89
N GLY A 85 -7.58 -0.28 -16.56
CA GLY A 85 -8.81 -0.29 -15.77
C GLY A 85 -9.32 -1.70 -15.42
N THR A 86 -8.56 -2.73 -15.79
CA THR A 86 -8.83 -4.10 -15.37
C THR A 86 -7.79 -4.49 -14.32
N ASP A 87 -8.21 -5.34 -13.43
CA ASP A 87 -7.36 -6.00 -12.48
C ASP A 87 -6.08 -6.54 -13.15
N THR A 88 -4.91 -6.25 -12.59
CA THR A 88 -3.61 -6.80 -13.01
C THR A 88 -3.55 -8.33 -12.88
N ASP A 89 -4.63 -8.92 -12.47
CA ASP A 89 -4.74 -10.27 -11.94
C ASP A 89 -5.11 -11.34 -12.97
N GLY A 90 -4.74 -11.17 -14.20
CA GLY A 90 -4.83 -12.28 -15.17
C GLY A 90 -4.07 -13.55 -14.75
N ALA A 91 -3.30 -13.51 -13.66
CA ALA A 91 -2.45 -14.60 -13.19
C ALA A 91 -2.91 -15.25 -11.87
N CYS A 92 -3.77 -14.60 -11.10
CA CYS A 92 -4.05 -15.02 -9.71
C CYS A 92 -5.55 -15.03 -9.38
N GLY A 93 -6.38 -15.64 -10.14
CA GLY A 93 -7.80 -15.95 -9.91
C GLY A 93 -8.66 -14.96 -9.12
N SER A 94 -9.94 -14.89 -9.38
CA SER A 94 -10.94 -13.93 -8.86
C SER A 94 -11.13 -13.87 -7.33
N SER A 95 -10.26 -14.44 -6.54
CA SER A 95 -10.24 -14.40 -5.08
C SER A 95 -8.98 -13.77 -4.50
N SER A 96 -8.11 -13.20 -5.33
CA SER A 96 -6.88 -12.54 -4.92
C SER A 96 -7.18 -11.21 -4.23
N VAL A 97 -6.40 -10.90 -3.20
CA VAL A 97 -6.36 -9.56 -2.57
C VAL A 97 -5.98 -8.45 -3.57
N LEU A 98 -5.38 -8.83 -4.71
CA LEU A 98 -5.02 -7.89 -5.77
C LEU A 98 -6.21 -7.52 -6.66
N ALA A 99 -7.33 -8.25 -6.58
CA ALA A 99 -8.57 -7.93 -7.32
C ALA A 99 -9.12 -6.53 -7.03
N ASP A 100 -8.75 -5.95 -5.89
CA ASP A 100 -9.16 -4.60 -5.48
C ASP A 100 -8.09 -3.53 -5.76
N SER A 101 -7.04 -3.87 -6.51
CA SER A 101 -5.95 -2.97 -6.84
C SER A 101 -6.44 -1.82 -7.72
N THR A 102 -6.20 -0.59 -7.29
CA THR A 102 -6.59 0.64 -7.98
C THR A 102 -5.44 1.64 -7.90
N PRO A 103 -5.07 2.35 -8.96
CA PRO A 103 -4.05 3.39 -8.86
C PRO A 103 -4.37 4.36 -7.73
N VAL A 104 -3.41 4.67 -6.86
CA VAL A 104 -3.64 5.51 -5.67
C VAL A 104 -4.27 6.88 -6.01
N SER A 105 -4.01 7.41 -7.20
CA SER A 105 -4.61 8.64 -7.70
C SER A 105 -6.10 8.53 -8.04
N MET A 106 -6.64 7.30 -8.13
CA MET A 106 -8.03 7.00 -8.49
C MET A 106 -8.81 6.38 -7.33
N VAL A 107 -8.15 6.13 -6.19
CA VAL A 107 -8.85 5.63 -5.00
C VAL A 107 -9.77 6.72 -4.48
N THR A 108 -10.98 6.31 -4.09
CA THR A 108 -11.98 7.17 -3.48
C THR A 108 -12.12 6.83 -1.99
N ASP A 109 -12.86 7.66 -1.26
CA ASP A 109 -13.22 7.45 0.14
C ASP A 109 -14.36 6.44 0.36
N ASP A 110 -14.83 5.80 -0.70
CA ASP A 110 -15.80 4.70 -0.59
C ASP A 110 -15.24 3.57 0.28
N PRO A 111 -16.09 2.83 1.00
CA PRO A 111 -15.65 1.71 1.82
C PRO A 111 -14.82 0.72 1.01
N ARG A 112 -13.61 0.44 1.49
CA ARG A 112 -12.69 -0.47 0.82
C ARG A 112 -12.12 -1.51 1.79
N PRO A 113 -11.98 -2.77 1.35
CA PRO A 113 -11.30 -3.78 2.14
C PRO A 113 -9.82 -3.42 2.32
N ARG A 114 -9.30 -3.71 3.50
CA ARG A 114 -7.90 -3.60 3.85
C ARG A 114 -7.49 -4.83 4.64
N TYR A 115 -6.27 -5.24 4.46
CA TYR A 115 -5.76 -6.47 5.01
C TYR A 115 -4.68 -6.17 6.01
N PHE A 116 -4.82 -6.69 7.21
CA PHE A 116 -3.83 -6.62 8.24
C PHE A 116 -3.22 -8.00 8.45
N PHE A 117 -1.92 -8.07 8.34
CA PHE A 117 -1.14 -9.26 8.64
C PHE A 117 -0.72 -9.27 10.10
N TRP A 118 -0.94 -10.39 10.74
CA TRP A 118 -0.48 -10.60 12.10
C TRP A 118 0.06 -12.03 12.23
N ASN A 119 1.18 -12.18 12.93
CA ASN A 119 1.80 -13.46 13.22
C ASN A 119 1.70 -13.74 14.71
N ASN A 120 1.06 -14.82 15.09
CA ASN A 120 1.15 -15.31 16.44
C ASN A 120 2.47 -16.06 16.58
N HIS A 121 3.32 -15.60 17.47
CA HIS A 121 4.67 -16.12 17.75
C HIS A 121 4.69 -17.54 18.35
N ASP A 122 4.00 -18.47 17.75
CA ASP A 122 3.99 -19.88 18.18
C ASP A 122 5.09 -20.72 17.52
N GLY A 123 5.98 -20.08 16.77
CA GLY A 123 7.08 -20.73 16.04
C GLY A 123 6.65 -21.37 14.72
N LYS A 124 5.40 -21.18 14.30
CA LYS A 124 4.93 -21.58 12.98
C LYS A 124 5.10 -20.44 11.99
N HIS A 125 5.37 -20.77 10.75
CA HIS A 125 5.50 -19.80 9.66
C HIS A 125 4.15 -19.46 9.01
N ASP A 126 3.05 -19.70 9.72
CA ASP A 126 1.71 -19.39 9.23
C ASP A 126 1.49 -17.88 9.20
N LEU A 127 1.06 -17.36 8.06
CA LEU A 127 0.63 -15.98 7.92
C LEU A 127 -0.85 -15.86 8.20
N ASN A 128 -1.21 -15.08 9.21
CA ASN A 128 -2.59 -14.83 9.58
C ASN A 128 -3.00 -13.43 9.13
N PHE A 129 -4.11 -13.33 8.42
CA PHE A 129 -4.65 -12.07 7.91
C PHE A 129 -6.03 -11.80 8.50
N LEU A 130 -6.25 -10.56 8.86
CA LEU A 130 -7.55 -10.00 9.21
C LEU A 130 -7.98 -9.02 8.13
N GLU A 131 -9.24 -9.08 7.72
CA GLU A 131 -9.81 -8.07 6.84
C GLU A 131 -10.51 -6.99 7.64
N TYR A 132 -10.18 -5.75 7.32
CA TYR A 132 -10.89 -4.58 7.76
C TYR A 132 -11.54 -3.89 6.57
N GLU A 133 -12.72 -3.35 6.76
CA GLU A 133 -13.32 -2.38 5.87
C GLU A 133 -13.03 -0.98 6.43
N VAL A 134 -12.53 -0.12 5.57
CA VAL A 134 -12.23 1.27 5.91
C VAL A 134 -13.23 2.17 5.21
N ASN A 135 -13.96 2.97 5.99
CA ASN A 135 -14.95 3.91 5.50
C ASN A 135 -14.70 5.29 6.12
N GLY A 136 -14.00 6.13 5.39
CA GLY A 136 -13.58 7.46 5.84
C GLY A 136 -12.06 7.62 5.83
N ASP A 137 -11.51 8.28 6.86
CA ASP A 137 -10.09 8.56 6.98
C ASP A 137 -9.27 7.30 7.30
N ALA A 138 -8.43 6.88 6.36
CA ALA A 138 -7.54 5.75 6.56
C ALA A 138 -6.51 5.95 7.68
N ASN A 139 -6.29 7.18 8.12
CA ASN A 139 -5.40 7.52 9.23
C ASN A 139 -6.13 7.53 10.59
N ASP A 140 -7.46 7.47 10.59
CA ASP A 140 -8.28 7.32 11.79
C ASP A 140 -8.78 5.87 11.93
N PHE A 141 -8.19 5.12 12.86
CA PHE A 141 -8.57 3.73 13.06
C PHE A 141 -9.99 3.53 13.62
N SER A 142 -10.68 4.59 14.06
CA SER A 142 -12.11 4.50 14.37
C SER A 142 -12.98 4.27 13.13
N ASP A 143 -12.46 4.57 11.94
CA ASP A 143 -13.11 4.30 10.65
C ASP A 143 -12.84 2.89 10.11
N TRP A 144 -12.00 2.12 10.81
CA TRP A 144 -11.66 0.75 10.46
C TRP A 144 -12.56 -0.23 11.19
N ARG A 145 -13.18 -1.16 10.48
CA ARG A 145 -14.08 -2.16 11.02
C ARG A 145 -13.69 -3.55 10.56
N LEU A 146 -13.53 -4.48 11.51
CA LEU A 146 -13.35 -5.90 11.20
C LEU A 146 -14.58 -6.42 10.44
N THR A 147 -14.35 -7.01 9.27
CA THR A 147 -15.41 -7.70 8.50
C THR A 147 -15.73 -9.08 9.06
N GLY A 148 -14.85 -9.63 9.89
CA GLY A 148 -14.92 -11.00 10.40
C GLY A 148 -14.23 -12.02 9.48
N ARG A 149 -13.77 -11.63 8.29
CA ARG A 149 -12.99 -12.52 7.43
C ARG A 149 -11.57 -12.66 7.95
N ARG A 150 -11.08 -13.89 7.91
CA ARG A 150 -9.73 -14.25 8.33
C ARG A 150 -9.17 -15.30 7.38
N TRP A 151 -7.86 -15.22 7.13
CA TRP A 151 -7.14 -16.24 6.38
C TRP A 151 -5.93 -16.68 7.15
N ASN A 152 -5.60 -17.95 6.96
CA ASN A 152 -4.32 -18.50 7.34
C ASN A 152 -3.63 -18.99 6.07
N VAL A 153 -2.40 -18.57 5.85
CA VAL A 153 -1.56 -19.03 4.74
C VAL A 153 -0.41 -19.81 5.35
N ASP A 154 -0.41 -21.12 5.10
CA ASP A 154 0.71 -22.00 5.43
C ASP A 154 1.86 -21.75 4.44
N VAL A 155 2.93 -21.09 4.92
CA VAL A 155 4.10 -20.77 4.08
C VAL A 155 5.02 -21.99 3.90
N ASP A 156 4.95 -22.98 4.79
CA ASP A 156 5.77 -24.21 4.68
C ASP A 156 5.26 -25.17 3.59
N GLY A 157 4.00 -25.02 3.16
CA GLY A 157 3.41 -25.76 2.04
C GLY A 157 3.86 -25.34 0.64
N TYR A 158 4.70 -24.31 0.53
CA TYR A 158 5.24 -23.81 -0.75
C TYR A 158 6.67 -24.30 -1.06
N ASN A 159 7.15 -25.36 -0.43
CA ASN A 159 8.45 -25.98 -0.74
C ASN A 159 8.33 -27.11 -1.77
#